data_74bd8c8b574acd111e843b5cb715e3cd
#
_entry.id   74bd8c8b574acd111e843b5cb715e3cd
#
_cell.length_a   1.000
_cell.length_b   1.000
_cell.length_c   1.000
_cell.angle_alpha   90.00
_cell.angle_beta   90.00
_cell.angle_gamma   90.00
#
_symmetry.space_group_name_H-M   'P 1'
#
loop_
_entity.id
_entity.type
_entity.pdbx_description
1 polymer ?
#
loop_
_entity_poly.entity_id
_entity_poly.type
_entity_poly.pdbx_seq_one_letter_code
_entity_poly.pdbx_strand_id
1 'polypeptide(L)' 'MSIAGDLIRGHTDAIILARLLRGDSYGYEINKVISTLSNNRFELKEATLYTAFKRLEELGYIASYWGDSGAGARRRYYT' A
#
# COMPACT_ATOMS: atom_id res chain seq x y z
N MET A 1 4.07 22.71 -4.31
CA MET A 1 4.05 21.41 -3.63
C MET A 1 3.84 21.62 -2.13
N SER A 2 2.89 20.94 -1.54
CA SER A 2 2.55 21.17 -0.13
C SER A 2 3.41 20.29 0.77
N ILE A 3 3.91 20.86 1.86
CA ILE A 3 4.66 20.11 2.86
C ILE A 3 3.80 19.00 3.45
N ALA A 4 2.52 19.27 3.66
CA ALA A 4 1.59 18.27 4.19
C ALA A 4 1.45 17.08 3.23
N GLY A 5 1.39 17.33 1.93
CA GLY A 5 1.32 16.28 0.93
C GLY A 5 2.57 15.41 0.91
N ASP A 6 3.75 16.02 1.08
CA ASP A 6 5.00 15.27 1.12
C ASP A 6 5.10 14.41 2.39
N LEU A 7 4.63 14.93 3.53
CA LEU A 7 4.59 14.16 4.78
C LEU A 7 3.65 12.96 4.68
N ILE A 8 2.48 13.15 4.10
CA ILE A 8 1.51 12.07 3.91
C ILE A 8 2.09 10.99 3.00
N ARG A 9 2.76 11.40 1.91
CA ARG A 9 3.37 10.47 0.98
C ARG A 9 4.47 9.65 1.66
N GLY A 10 5.33 10.30 2.46
CA GLY A 10 6.38 9.61 3.20
C GLY A 10 5.83 8.63 4.21
N HIS A 11 4.76 9.01 4.92
CA HIS A 11 4.10 8.11 5.87
C HIS A 11 3.46 6.93 5.16
N THR A 12 2.84 7.14 4.00
CA THR A 12 2.22 6.07 3.23
C THR A 12 3.25 5.04 2.81
N ASP A 13 4.39 5.49 2.28
CA ASP A 13 5.45 4.59 1.86
C ASP A 13 5.99 3.79 3.06
N ALA A 14 6.20 4.44 4.19
CA ALA A 14 6.69 3.78 5.40
C ALA A 14 5.71 2.72 5.90
N ILE A 15 4.41 3.01 5.87
CA ILE A 15 3.38 2.06 6.31
C ILE A 15 3.35 0.86 5.38
N ILE A 16 3.42 1.08 4.07
CA ILE A 16 3.44 -0.01 3.09
C ILE A 16 4.64 -0.92 3.35
N LEU A 17 5.82 -0.34 3.47
CA LEU A 17 7.05 -1.11 3.68
C LEU A 17 7.03 -1.86 5.01
N ALA A 18 6.58 -1.21 6.08
CA ALA A 18 6.48 -1.84 7.39
C ALA A 18 5.52 -3.03 7.37
N ARG A 19 4.36 -2.87 6.69
CA ARG A 19 3.40 -3.96 6.60
C ARG A 19 3.96 -5.14 5.82
N LEU A 20 4.69 -4.88 4.75
CA LEU A 20 5.26 -5.95 3.91
C LEU A 20 6.42 -6.67 4.59
N LEU A 21 7.07 -6.06 5.58
CA LEU A 21 8.05 -6.76 6.41
C LEU A 21 7.44 -7.88 7.23
N ARG A 22 6.14 -7.81 7.49
CA ARG A 22 5.42 -8.83 8.26
C ARG A 22 4.88 -9.95 7.39
N GLY A 23 4.97 -9.81 6.07
CA GLY A 23 4.47 -10.80 5.12
C GLY A 23 3.80 -10.12 3.94
N ASP A 24 3.51 -10.90 2.92
CA ASP A 24 2.89 -10.39 1.71
C ASP A 24 1.50 -9.84 2.01
N SER A 25 1.10 -8.82 1.25
CA SER A 25 -0.18 -8.17 1.45
C SER A 25 -0.70 -7.65 0.11
N TYR A 26 -1.88 -7.06 0.12
CA TYR A 26 -2.52 -6.53 -1.07
C TYR A 26 -3.15 -5.18 -0.75
N GLY A 27 -3.55 -4.44 -1.81
CA GLY A 27 -3.95 -3.05 -1.65
C GLY A 27 -5.06 -2.80 -0.65
N TYR A 28 -6.13 -3.59 -0.69
CA TYR A 28 -7.24 -3.40 0.23
C TYR A 28 -6.80 -3.56 1.70
N GLU A 29 -6.01 -4.60 1.97
CA GLU A 29 -5.53 -4.86 3.33
C GLU A 29 -4.63 -3.74 3.84
N ILE A 30 -3.73 -3.26 2.98
CA ILE A 30 -2.83 -2.17 3.34
C ILE A 30 -3.60 -0.88 3.57
N ASN A 31 -4.60 -0.58 2.73
CA ASN A 31 -5.40 0.62 2.91
C ASN A 31 -6.20 0.55 4.22
N LYS A 32 -6.64 -0.62 4.59
CA LYS A 32 -7.33 -0.84 5.86
C LYS A 32 -6.40 -0.55 7.05
N VAL A 33 -5.13 -0.94 6.95
CA VAL A 33 -4.14 -0.63 7.98
C VAL A 33 -3.94 0.89 8.09
N ILE A 34 -3.84 1.58 6.96
CA ILE A 34 -3.69 3.03 6.95
C ILE A 34 -4.90 3.71 7.63
N SER A 35 -6.09 3.26 7.29
CA SER A 35 -7.31 3.79 7.89
C SER A 35 -7.33 3.57 9.41
N THR A 36 -6.97 2.38 9.85
CA THR A 36 -6.95 2.04 11.28
C THR A 36 -5.92 2.88 12.05
N LEU A 37 -4.71 3.01 11.51
CA LEU A 37 -3.64 3.77 12.17
C LEU A 37 -3.95 5.26 12.27
N SER A 38 -4.79 5.77 11.38
CA SER A 38 -5.18 7.18 11.39
C SER A 38 -6.49 7.43 12.12
N ASN A 39 -7.04 6.42 12.82
CA ASN A 39 -8.36 6.48 13.46
C ASN A 39 -9.45 6.85 12.47
N ASN A 40 -9.38 6.30 11.27
CA ASN A 40 -10.31 6.53 10.17
C ASN A 40 -10.35 7.97 9.68
N ARG A 41 -9.33 8.77 10.01
CA ARG A 41 -9.24 10.15 9.52
C ARG A 41 -8.62 10.23 8.14
N PHE A 42 -7.96 9.17 7.72
CA PHE A 42 -7.22 9.17 6.48
C PHE A 42 -7.43 7.84 5.76
N GLU A 43 -7.93 7.93 4.55
CA GLU A 43 -8.11 6.78 3.68
C GLU A 43 -7.63 7.17 2.29
N LEU A 44 -6.71 6.40 1.74
CA LEU A 44 -6.17 6.68 0.43
C LEU A 44 -7.15 6.26 -0.65
N LYS A 45 -7.26 7.06 -1.68
CA LYS A 45 -7.93 6.63 -2.90
C LYS A 45 -7.11 5.52 -3.52
N GLU A 46 -7.80 4.57 -4.14
CA GLU A 46 -7.18 3.42 -4.76
C GLU A 46 -6.07 3.83 -5.74
N ALA A 47 -6.33 4.84 -6.58
CA ALA A 47 -5.34 5.31 -7.54
C ALA A 47 -4.07 5.83 -6.85
N THR A 48 -4.22 6.53 -5.73
CA THR A 48 -3.08 7.06 -4.97
C THR A 48 -2.26 5.93 -4.37
N LEU A 49 -2.94 4.92 -3.84
CA LEU A 49 -2.27 3.75 -3.26
C LEU A 49 -1.47 3.00 -4.31
N TYR A 50 -2.07 2.73 -5.48
CA TYR A 50 -1.37 2.00 -6.54
C TYR A 50 -0.24 2.82 -7.16
N THR A 51 -0.33 4.15 -7.16
CA THR A 51 0.78 5.00 -7.56
C THR A 51 1.97 4.83 -6.62
N ALA A 52 1.70 4.74 -5.31
CA ALA A 52 2.75 4.50 -4.32
C ALA A 52 3.40 3.12 -4.53
N PHE A 53 2.59 2.08 -4.77
CA PHE A 53 3.13 0.75 -5.06
C PHE A 53 4.03 0.78 -6.29
N LYS A 54 3.58 1.42 -7.36
CA LYS A 54 4.36 1.50 -8.60
C LYS A 54 5.71 2.18 -8.36
N ARG A 55 5.70 3.28 -7.63
CA ARG A 55 6.93 4.01 -7.30
C ARG A 55 7.90 3.13 -6.51
N LEU A 56 7.41 2.45 -5.46
CA LEU A 56 8.24 1.59 -4.64
C LEU A 56 8.76 0.38 -5.41
N GLU A 57 7.97 -0.14 -6.32
CA GLU A 57 8.36 -1.26 -7.16
C GLU A 57 9.44 -0.83 -8.15
N GLU A 58 9.31 0.34 -8.76
CA GLU A 58 10.30 0.90 -9.67
C GLU A 58 11.63 1.18 -8.96
N LEU A 59 11.57 1.54 -7.68
CA LEU A 59 12.76 1.76 -6.87
C LEU A 59 13.40 0.45 -6.38
N GLY A 60 12.73 -0.67 -6.61
CA GLY A 60 13.26 -1.97 -6.23
C GLY A 60 13.04 -2.34 -4.77
N TYR A 61 12.22 -1.60 -4.04
CA TYR A 61 11.95 -1.90 -2.64
C TYR A 61 10.90 -2.98 -2.44
N ILE A 62 10.00 -3.13 -3.39
CA ILE A 62 8.95 -4.15 -3.33
C ILE A 62 8.81 -4.83 -4.68
N ALA A 63 8.14 -5.98 -4.69
CA ALA A 63 7.79 -6.69 -5.91
C ALA A 63 6.31 -7.04 -5.86
N SER A 64 5.76 -7.51 -6.96
CA SER A 64 4.35 -7.90 -6.99
C SER A 64 4.18 -9.21 -7.75
N TYR A 65 3.09 -9.90 -7.43
CA TYR A 65 2.73 -11.14 -8.12
C TYR A 65 1.21 -11.34 -8.05
N TRP A 66 0.69 -12.16 -8.95
CA TRP A 66 -0.72 -12.51 -8.93
C TRP A 66 -0.92 -13.79 -8.13
N GLY A 67 -1.93 -13.79 -7.26
CA GLY A 67 -2.29 -14.95 -6.46
C GLY A 67 -3.81 -15.13 -6.44
N ASP A 68 -4.26 -16.29 -5.99
CA ASP A 68 -5.67 -16.59 -5.86
C ASP A 68 -6.22 -16.01 -4.56
N SER A 69 -7.41 -15.44 -4.65
CA SER A 69 -8.08 -14.89 -3.47
C SER A 69 -8.91 -15.93 -2.72
N GLY A 70 -8.92 -17.17 -3.20
CA GLY A 70 -9.76 -18.23 -2.64
C GLY A 70 -11.18 -18.25 -3.16
N ALA A 71 -11.62 -17.19 -3.83
CA ALA A 71 -12.95 -17.09 -4.39
C ALA A 71 -12.95 -17.17 -5.91
N GLY A 72 -11.87 -17.67 -6.51
CA GLY A 72 -11.72 -17.78 -7.95
C GLY A 72 -11.24 -16.51 -8.63
N ALA A 73 -11.21 -15.37 -7.92
CA ALA A 73 -10.70 -14.12 -8.46
C ALA A 73 -9.20 -14.00 -8.20
N ARG A 74 -8.47 -13.41 -9.14
CA ARG A 74 -7.05 -13.16 -8.98
C ARG A 74 -6.84 -11.87 -8.22
N ARG A 75 -5.81 -11.85 -7.39
CA ARG A 75 -5.46 -10.69 -6.58
C ARG A 75 -3.98 -10.40 -6.72
N ARG A 76 -3.65 -9.11 -6.82
CA ARG A 76 -2.24 -8.71 -6.90
C ARG A 76 -1.69 -8.52 -5.50
N TYR A 77 -0.68 -9.31 -5.18
CA TYR A 77 0.03 -9.24 -3.90
C TYR A 77 1.33 -8.48 -4.05
N TYR A 78 1.76 -7.88 -2.96
CA TYR A 78 3.03 -7.17 -2.87
C TYR A 78 3.88 -7.79 -1.77
N THR A 79 5.18 -7.79 -2.00
CA THR A 79 6.14 -8.43 -1.09
C THR A 79 7.41 -7.60 -0.93
#